data_cb52a10375a1072a8d22ea45d9e04e66
#
_entry.id   cb52a10375a1072a8d22ea45d9e04e66
#
_cell.length_a   1.000
_cell.length_b   1.000
_cell.length_c   1.000
_cell.angle_alpha   90.00
_cell.angle_beta   90.00
_cell.angle_gamma   90.00
#
_symmetry.space_group_name_H-M   'P 1'
#
loop_
_entity.id
_entity.type
_entity.pdbx_description
1 polymer ?
#
loop_
_entity_poly.entity_id
_entity_poly.type
_entity_poly.pdbx_seq_one_letter_code
_entity_poly.pdbx_strand_id
1 'polypeptide(L)'
;MPLFVPKDRKSLFRQFLAGMYDAVVITDPSGHILEINPRAEEHFGFEQDEVLDKPISTLIPGLTPEIVERIRKGLDEDRRVMIDANGRNKSGSRFVCEVAISSIDMADPDDLVFTVRNIERRRRILEQLRAKEGAFDVAQSALFTCDPDGRFTSANKAFRDMFDLATDDDLNKATFQELMSDPPLPEHFKKALEGKTTTTDIIAESDGEKKSQDIEIVLAPNMLGKKIRGVVGSVIKI
;
A
#
# COMPACT_ATOMS: atom_id res chain seq x y z
N MET A 1 28.94 24.15 -22.18
CA MET A 1 27.70 23.37 -22.09
C MET A 1 27.32 22.92 -23.49
N PRO A 2 27.25 21.62 -23.80
CA PRO A 2 26.76 21.21 -25.09
C PRO A 2 25.26 21.50 -25.16
N LEU A 3 24.86 22.35 -26.10
CA LEU A 3 23.47 22.56 -26.47
C LEU A 3 22.95 21.24 -27.06
N PHE A 4 22.01 20.59 -26.36
CA PHE A 4 21.30 19.42 -26.87
C PHE A 4 20.42 19.89 -28.03
N VAL A 5 20.85 19.60 -29.24
CA VAL A 5 20.03 19.83 -30.45
C VAL A 5 19.36 18.48 -30.80
N PRO A 6 18.04 18.34 -30.61
CA PRO A 6 17.34 17.12 -31.00
C PRO A 6 17.49 16.94 -32.52
N LYS A 7 18.00 15.79 -32.94
CA LYS A 7 18.23 15.54 -34.38
C LYS A 7 16.95 15.49 -35.22
N ASP A 8 15.81 15.21 -34.58
CA ASP A 8 14.49 15.28 -35.20
C ASP A 8 13.38 15.16 -34.10
N ARG A 9 12.17 15.64 -34.35
CA ARG A 9 11.02 15.57 -33.43
C ARG A 9 10.67 14.13 -33.05
N LYS A 10 10.77 13.19 -33.97
CA LYS A 10 10.46 11.78 -33.77
C LYS A 10 11.44 11.11 -32.79
N SER A 11 12.73 11.45 -32.87
CA SER A 11 13.75 10.97 -31.94
C SER A 11 13.55 11.51 -30.53
N LEU A 12 13.20 12.79 -30.40
CA LEU A 12 12.91 13.41 -29.08
C LEU A 12 11.69 12.78 -28.44
N PHE A 13 10.64 12.55 -29.20
CA PHE A 13 9.42 11.92 -28.74
C PHE A 13 9.67 10.49 -28.19
N ARG A 14 10.38 9.66 -28.97
CA ARG A 14 10.74 8.31 -28.53
C ARG A 14 11.61 8.31 -27.28
N GLN A 15 12.57 9.23 -27.18
CA GLN A 15 13.38 9.39 -25.98
C GLN A 15 12.54 9.82 -24.76
N PHE A 16 11.57 10.69 -24.97
CA PHE A 16 10.63 11.08 -23.92
C PHE A 16 9.79 9.90 -23.44
N LEU A 17 9.18 9.13 -24.35
CA LEU A 17 8.42 7.93 -24.04
C LEU A 17 9.28 6.87 -23.32
N ALA A 18 10.53 6.67 -23.78
CA ALA A 18 11.45 5.73 -23.16
C ALA A 18 11.85 6.12 -21.74
N GLY A 19 11.85 7.41 -21.41
CA GLY A 19 12.14 7.93 -20.09
C GLY A 19 10.95 7.86 -19.10
N MET A 20 9.76 7.51 -19.56
CA MET A 20 8.58 7.44 -18.69
C MET A 20 8.62 6.19 -17.78
N TYR A 21 8.25 6.38 -16.51
CA TYR A 21 8.22 5.29 -15.53
C TYR A 21 7.03 4.34 -15.75
N ASP A 22 5.89 4.87 -16.17
CA ASP A 22 4.69 4.09 -16.43
C ASP A 22 4.68 3.54 -17.86
N ALA A 23 3.99 2.44 -18.08
CA ALA A 23 3.76 1.90 -19.41
C ALA A 23 2.83 2.84 -20.19
N VAL A 24 3.21 3.20 -21.39
CA VAL A 24 2.43 4.09 -22.27
C VAL A 24 2.09 3.34 -23.56
N VAL A 25 0.82 3.39 -23.90
CA VAL A 25 0.27 2.88 -25.16
C VAL A 25 -0.48 4.02 -25.84
N ILE A 26 -0.18 4.27 -27.10
CA ILE A 26 -0.86 5.27 -27.90
C ILE A 26 -1.69 4.55 -28.96
N THR A 27 -2.94 4.97 -29.12
CA THR A 27 -3.84 4.40 -30.12
C THR A 27 -4.45 5.49 -30.99
N ASP A 28 -4.96 5.08 -32.15
CA ASP A 28 -5.89 5.87 -32.90
C ASP A 28 -7.21 6.09 -32.11
N PRO A 29 -8.12 6.95 -32.59
CA PRO A 29 -9.41 7.18 -31.94
C PRO A 29 -10.32 5.93 -31.84
N SER A 30 -10.06 4.90 -32.66
CA SER A 30 -10.80 3.64 -32.63
C SER A 30 -10.21 2.60 -31.65
N GLY A 31 -9.05 2.90 -31.06
CA GLY A 31 -8.36 2.07 -30.09
C GLY A 31 -7.37 1.08 -30.69
N HIS A 32 -6.92 1.25 -31.97
CA HIS A 32 -5.83 0.45 -32.51
C HIS A 32 -4.47 1.06 -32.11
N ILE A 33 -3.56 0.21 -31.70
CA ILE A 33 -2.25 0.60 -31.13
C ILE A 33 -1.35 1.17 -32.23
N LEU A 34 -0.89 2.39 -32.05
CA LEU A 34 0.05 3.11 -32.91
C LEU A 34 1.48 3.05 -32.39
N GLU A 35 1.67 3.17 -31.11
CA GLU A 35 2.98 3.18 -30.47
C GLU A 35 2.89 2.64 -29.03
N ILE A 36 3.94 1.97 -28.56
CA ILE A 36 4.12 1.63 -27.14
C ILE A 36 5.52 2.02 -26.69
N ASN A 37 5.69 2.34 -25.41
CA ASN A 37 7.02 2.62 -24.87
C ASN A 37 7.70 1.33 -24.35
N PRO A 38 9.04 1.34 -24.14
CA PRO A 38 9.76 0.17 -23.61
C PRO A 38 9.19 -0.35 -22.28
N ARG A 39 8.59 0.53 -21.49
CA ARG A 39 7.97 0.12 -20.23
C ARG A 39 6.68 -0.69 -20.46
N ALA A 40 5.93 -0.40 -21.52
CA ALA A 40 4.79 -1.21 -21.92
C ALA A 40 5.24 -2.58 -22.45
N GLU A 41 6.34 -2.64 -23.22
CA GLU A 41 6.92 -3.92 -23.66
C GLU A 41 7.30 -4.79 -22.46
N GLU A 42 7.96 -4.23 -21.42
CA GLU A 42 8.31 -4.94 -20.19
C GLU A 42 7.06 -5.43 -19.43
N HIS A 43 6.03 -4.57 -19.28
CA HIS A 43 4.84 -4.91 -18.49
C HIS A 43 3.97 -5.98 -19.16
N PHE A 44 3.78 -5.84 -20.47
CA PHE A 44 2.91 -6.74 -21.23
C PHE A 44 3.65 -7.92 -21.87
N GLY A 45 4.99 -7.84 -21.96
CA GLY A 45 5.82 -8.89 -22.53
C GLY A 45 5.66 -9.05 -24.04
N PHE A 46 5.15 -8.03 -24.72
CA PHE A 46 5.07 -7.94 -26.18
C PHE A 46 6.11 -6.95 -26.68
N GLU A 47 6.74 -7.24 -27.80
CA GLU A 47 7.48 -6.24 -28.56
C GLU A 47 6.51 -5.36 -29.34
N GLN A 48 6.91 -4.11 -29.64
CA GLN A 48 6.05 -3.14 -30.31
C GLN A 48 5.44 -3.71 -31.61
N ASP A 49 6.27 -4.31 -32.47
CA ASP A 49 5.83 -4.84 -33.76
C ASP A 49 4.76 -5.94 -33.64
N GLU A 50 4.67 -6.59 -32.47
CA GLU A 50 3.68 -7.65 -32.24
C GLU A 50 2.28 -7.10 -31.90
N VAL A 51 2.20 -5.82 -31.48
CA VAL A 51 0.94 -5.21 -31.03
C VAL A 51 0.49 -4.04 -31.89
N LEU A 52 1.33 -3.55 -32.78
CA LEU A 52 0.95 -2.52 -33.77
C LEU A 52 -0.31 -2.94 -34.54
N ASP A 53 -1.19 -1.99 -34.79
CA ASP A 53 -2.50 -2.15 -35.47
C ASP A 53 -3.47 -3.13 -34.76
N LYS A 54 -3.12 -3.66 -33.59
CA LYS A 54 -4.04 -4.47 -32.79
C LYS A 54 -4.88 -3.58 -31.86
N PRO A 55 -6.11 -4.00 -31.51
CA PRO A 55 -6.93 -3.26 -30.58
C PRO A 55 -6.30 -3.27 -29.18
N ILE A 56 -6.44 -2.18 -28.43
CA ILE A 56 -5.96 -2.03 -27.04
C ILE A 56 -6.47 -3.15 -26.11
N SER A 57 -7.61 -3.77 -26.46
CA SER A 57 -8.15 -4.93 -25.75
C SER A 57 -7.22 -6.16 -25.78
N THR A 58 -6.23 -6.17 -26.68
CA THR A 58 -5.15 -7.17 -26.67
C THR A 58 -4.35 -7.11 -25.38
N LEU A 59 -4.07 -5.90 -24.89
CA LEU A 59 -3.30 -5.61 -23.68
C LEU A 59 -4.21 -5.46 -22.45
N ILE A 60 -5.38 -4.83 -22.64
CA ILE A 60 -6.36 -4.56 -21.56
C ILE A 60 -7.73 -5.07 -22.03
N PRO A 61 -8.06 -6.34 -21.80
CA PRO A 61 -9.26 -7.00 -22.36
C PRO A 61 -10.59 -6.29 -22.06
N GLY A 62 -10.64 -5.49 -20.97
CA GLY A 62 -11.82 -4.70 -20.61
C GLY A 62 -12.06 -3.47 -21.49
N LEU A 63 -11.06 -3.03 -22.26
CA LEU A 63 -11.18 -1.89 -23.17
C LEU A 63 -11.63 -2.37 -24.56
N THR A 64 -12.89 -2.79 -24.67
CA THR A 64 -13.48 -3.12 -25.97
C THR A 64 -13.67 -1.86 -26.83
N PRO A 65 -13.84 -1.97 -28.15
CA PRO A 65 -14.06 -0.81 -29.03
C PRO A 65 -15.24 0.08 -28.54
N GLU A 66 -16.30 -0.51 -28.04
CA GLU A 66 -17.47 0.23 -27.52
C GLU A 66 -17.12 1.01 -26.24
N ILE A 67 -16.26 0.45 -25.39
CA ILE A 67 -15.80 1.12 -24.16
C ILE A 67 -14.85 2.26 -24.54
N VAL A 68 -13.92 2.03 -25.48
CA VAL A 68 -12.99 3.08 -25.96
C VAL A 68 -13.77 4.25 -26.56
N GLU A 69 -14.75 3.99 -27.41
CA GLU A 69 -15.59 5.03 -27.99
C GLU A 69 -16.39 5.82 -26.95
N ARG A 70 -16.90 5.14 -25.92
CA ARG A 70 -17.59 5.80 -24.79
C ARG A 70 -16.66 6.68 -23.97
N ILE A 71 -15.42 6.20 -23.72
CA ILE A 71 -14.40 6.98 -23.01
C ILE A 71 -14.02 8.20 -23.84
N ARG A 72 -13.76 8.03 -25.16
CA ARG A 72 -13.42 9.13 -26.07
C ARG A 72 -14.46 10.25 -26.02
N LYS A 73 -15.75 9.92 -26.11
CA LYS A 73 -16.83 10.90 -25.98
C LYS A 73 -16.85 11.61 -24.61
N GLY A 74 -16.47 10.92 -23.55
CA GLY A 74 -16.38 11.53 -22.22
C GLY A 74 -15.16 12.43 -22.03
N LEU A 75 -14.09 12.24 -22.84
CA LEU A 75 -12.89 13.08 -22.78
C LEU A 75 -13.13 14.50 -23.33
N ASP A 76 -14.19 14.74 -24.13
CA ASP A 76 -14.56 16.06 -24.61
C ASP A 76 -15.00 16.98 -23.47
N GLU A 77 -15.52 16.43 -22.36
CA GLU A 77 -15.95 17.17 -21.17
C GLU A 77 -14.84 17.25 -20.11
N ASP A 78 -14.16 16.12 -19.84
CA ASP A 78 -13.06 15.99 -18.89
C ASP A 78 -11.79 15.45 -19.60
N ARG A 79 -10.76 16.26 -19.70
CA ARG A 79 -9.52 15.93 -20.45
C ARG A 79 -8.77 14.69 -19.98
N ARG A 80 -9.22 13.99 -18.97
CA ARG A 80 -8.62 12.75 -18.42
C ARG A 80 -9.68 11.86 -17.79
N VAL A 81 -9.59 10.58 -18.07
CA VAL A 81 -10.36 9.52 -17.41
C VAL A 81 -9.39 8.57 -16.74
N MET A 82 -9.68 8.15 -15.50
CA MET A 82 -8.90 7.15 -14.79
C MET A 82 -9.80 5.98 -14.44
N ILE A 83 -9.36 4.76 -14.73
CA ILE A 83 -10.09 3.53 -14.46
C ILE A 83 -9.19 2.47 -13.85
N ASP A 84 -9.76 1.60 -13.02
CA ASP A 84 -9.16 0.34 -12.63
C ASP A 84 -9.44 -0.72 -13.70
N ALA A 85 -8.42 -1.45 -14.11
CA ALA A 85 -8.52 -2.46 -15.15
C ALA A 85 -7.64 -3.69 -14.85
N ASN A 86 -7.78 -4.72 -15.67
CA ASN A 86 -6.89 -5.87 -15.68
C ASN A 86 -6.09 -5.88 -16.99
N GLY A 87 -4.79 -5.69 -16.88
CA GLY A 87 -3.84 -5.93 -17.97
C GLY A 87 -3.65 -7.44 -18.19
N ARG A 88 -3.34 -7.84 -19.41
CA ARG A 88 -2.99 -9.22 -19.80
C ARG A 88 -1.68 -9.21 -20.55
N ASN A 89 -0.70 -9.94 -20.04
CA ASN A 89 0.58 -10.08 -20.73
C ASN A 89 0.58 -11.19 -21.79
N LYS A 90 1.65 -11.30 -22.56
CA LYS A 90 1.83 -12.29 -23.63
C LYS A 90 1.70 -13.73 -23.16
N SER A 91 2.07 -14.04 -21.91
CA SER A 91 1.91 -15.38 -21.32
C SER A 91 0.46 -15.71 -20.94
N GLY A 92 -0.46 -14.74 -21.09
CA GLY A 92 -1.86 -14.87 -20.67
C GLY A 92 -2.12 -14.53 -19.20
N SER A 93 -1.08 -14.25 -18.42
CA SER A 93 -1.23 -13.84 -17.00
C SER A 93 -1.89 -12.46 -16.93
N ARG A 94 -2.74 -12.29 -15.92
CA ARG A 94 -3.43 -11.01 -15.66
C ARG A 94 -2.81 -10.30 -14.47
N PHE A 95 -2.79 -8.97 -14.53
CA PHE A 95 -2.36 -8.12 -13.42
C PHE A 95 -3.31 -6.93 -13.27
N VAL A 96 -3.47 -6.45 -12.05
CA VAL A 96 -4.31 -5.27 -11.75
C VAL A 96 -3.54 -4.00 -12.07
N CYS A 97 -4.18 -3.09 -12.80
CA CYS A 97 -3.59 -1.81 -13.19
C CYS A 97 -4.58 -0.65 -13.06
N GLU A 98 -4.04 0.53 -12.78
CA GLU A 98 -4.69 1.82 -13.02
C GLU A 98 -4.36 2.27 -14.44
N VAL A 99 -5.36 2.74 -15.16
CA VAL A 99 -5.21 3.25 -16.53
C VAL A 99 -5.72 4.68 -16.58
N ALA A 100 -4.82 5.63 -16.80
CA ALA A 100 -5.18 6.99 -17.11
C ALA A 100 -5.25 7.16 -18.64
N ILE A 101 -6.34 7.72 -19.11
CA ILE A 101 -6.63 7.89 -20.53
C ILE A 101 -6.80 9.38 -20.82
N SER A 102 -6.13 9.88 -21.85
CA SER A 102 -6.26 11.26 -22.32
C SER A 102 -6.20 11.30 -23.83
N SER A 103 -6.74 12.34 -24.44
CA SER A 103 -6.56 12.63 -25.86
C SER A 103 -5.25 13.38 -26.11
N ILE A 104 -4.68 13.17 -27.27
CA ILE A 104 -3.49 13.86 -27.77
C ILE A 104 -3.57 13.98 -29.30
N ASP A 105 -3.16 15.13 -29.84
CA ASP A 105 -3.04 15.34 -31.27
C ASP A 105 -1.63 14.95 -31.72
N MET A 106 -1.46 13.72 -32.18
CA MET A 106 -0.16 13.23 -32.64
C MET A 106 -0.11 12.93 -34.13
N ALA A 107 -0.72 11.85 -34.54
CA ALA A 107 -0.84 11.46 -35.95
C ALA A 107 -2.15 11.95 -36.50
N ASP A 108 -3.22 11.77 -35.76
CA ASP A 108 -4.56 12.26 -36.09
C ASP A 108 -5.12 13.07 -34.88
N PRO A 109 -6.09 13.96 -35.12
CA PRO A 109 -6.87 14.56 -34.05
C PRO A 109 -7.56 13.47 -33.21
N ASP A 110 -7.53 13.61 -31.88
CA ASP A 110 -8.17 12.71 -30.94
C ASP A 110 -7.47 11.33 -30.75
N ASP A 111 -6.20 11.17 -31.10
CA ASP A 111 -5.42 10.00 -30.68
C ASP A 111 -5.48 9.84 -29.17
N LEU A 112 -5.49 8.61 -28.68
CA LEU A 112 -5.62 8.31 -27.27
C LEU A 112 -4.30 7.84 -26.66
N VAL A 113 -3.97 8.38 -25.50
CA VAL A 113 -2.83 7.95 -24.67
C VAL A 113 -3.34 7.20 -23.45
N PHE A 114 -2.93 5.96 -23.33
CA PHE A 114 -3.17 5.10 -22.16
C PHE A 114 -1.90 5.02 -21.35
N THR A 115 -1.90 5.60 -20.16
CA THR A 115 -0.83 5.43 -19.18
C THR A 115 -1.23 4.34 -18.21
N VAL A 116 -0.50 3.22 -18.23
CA VAL A 116 -0.84 2.01 -17.47
C VAL A 116 0.15 1.81 -16.33
N ARG A 117 -0.35 1.82 -15.11
CA ARG A 117 0.41 1.58 -13.90
C ARG A 117 0.01 0.24 -13.28
N ASN A 118 0.96 -0.68 -13.16
CA ASN A 118 0.74 -1.92 -12.42
C ASN A 118 0.69 -1.62 -10.92
N ILE A 119 -0.45 -1.91 -10.28
CA ILE A 119 -0.68 -1.67 -8.85
C ILE A 119 -0.73 -2.97 -8.03
N GLU A 120 -0.44 -4.12 -8.63
CA GLU A 120 -0.53 -5.43 -7.98
C GLU A 120 0.33 -5.51 -6.71
N ARG A 121 1.59 -5.05 -6.80
CA ARG A 121 2.50 -5.03 -5.64
C ARG A 121 1.95 -4.16 -4.51
N ARG A 122 1.42 -2.97 -4.83
CA ARG A 122 0.84 -2.05 -3.85
C ARG A 122 -0.39 -2.66 -3.19
N ARG A 123 -1.29 -3.26 -3.97
CA ARG A 123 -2.49 -3.94 -3.46
C ARG A 123 -2.12 -5.11 -2.56
N ARG A 124 -1.20 -5.96 -2.99
CA ARG A 124 -0.72 -7.10 -2.19
C ARG A 124 -0.15 -6.67 -0.84
N ILE A 125 0.65 -5.60 -0.81
CA ILE A 125 1.20 -5.04 0.44
C ILE A 125 0.07 -4.55 1.35
N LEU A 126 -0.90 -3.82 0.81
CA LEU A 126 -2.06 -3.32 1.57
C LEU A 126 -2.94 -4.46 2.09
N GLU A 127 -3.17 -5.49 1.29
CA GLU A 127 -3.93 -6.68 1.70
C GLU A 127 -3.22 -7.45 2.83
N GLN A 128 -1.90 -7.61 2.72
CA GLN A 128 -1.09 -8.21 3.78
C GLN A 128 -1.12 -7.37 5.07
N LEU A 129 -1.06 -6.05 4.96
CA LEU A 129 -1.15 -5.16 6.12
C LEU A 129 -2.52 -5.28 6.79
N ARG A 130 -3.61 -5.20 6.03
CA ARG A 130 -4.98 -5.38 6.55
C ARG A 130 -5.19 -6.73 7.20
N ALA A 131 -4.64 -7.80 6.61
CA ALA A 131 -4.70 -9.13 7.22
C ALA A 131 -3.97 -9.20 8.57
N LYS A 132 -2.81 -8.53 8.68
CA LYS A 132 -2.06 -8.43 9.95
C LYS A 132 -2.80 -7.59 10.99
N GLU A 133 -3.39 -6.46 10.59
CA GLU A 133 -4.23 -5.63 11.45
C GLU A 133 -5.45 -6.41 11.94
N GLY A 134 -6.15 -7.11 11.05
CA GLY A 134 -7.27 -7.96 11.44
C GLY A 134 -6.88 -9.09 12.42
N ALA A 135 -5.73 -9.75 12.20
CA ALA A 135 -5.23 -10.77 13.12
C ALA A 135 -4.84 -10.17 14.49
N PHE A 136 -4.28 -8.97 14.50
CA PHE A 136 -3.95 -8.24 15.71
C PHE A 136 -5.21 -7.89 16.53
N ASP A 137 -6.29 -7.43 15.87
CA ASP A 137 -7.53 -7.03 16.55
C ASP A 137 -8.37 -8.21 17.07
N VAL A 138 -8.33 -9.39 16.42
CA VAL A 138 -9.07 -10.56 16.90
C VAL A 138 -8.28 -11.40 17.91
N ALA A 139 -7.03 -11.06 18.21
CA ALA A 139 -6.26 -11.74 19.25
C ALA A 139 -6.94 -11.59 20.61
N GLN A 140 -7.06 -12.69 21.34
CA GLN A 140 -7.66 -12.70 22.68
C GLN A 140 -6.74 -12.05 23.72
N SER A 141 -5.43 -12.12 23.53
CA SER A 141 -4.45 -11.42 24.36
C SER A 141 -4.51 -9.93 24.08
N ALA A 142 -4.43 -9.12 25.12
CA ALA A 142 -4.28 -7.67 24.97
C ALA A 142 -2.88 -7.35 24.46
N LEU A 143 -2.80 -6.79 23.26
CA LEU A 143 -1.54 -6.48 22.59
C LEU A 143 -1.39 -4.97 22.39
N PHE A 144 -0.17 -4.46 22.57
CA PHE A 144 0.12 -3.05 22.41
C PHE A 144 1.55 -2.78 21.92
N THR A 145 1.77 -1.59 21.42
CA THR A 145 3.10 -1.04 21.13
C THR A 145 3.23 0.35 21.73
N CYS A 146 4.42 0.65 22.26
CA CYS A 146 4.79 1.98 22.75
C CYS A 146 6.03 2.50 22.02
N ASP A 147 6.16 3.81 21.96
CA ASP A 147 7.41 4.47 21.62
C ASP A 147 8.43 4.41 22.82
N PRO A 148 9.68 4.87 22.64
CA PRO A 148 10.68 4.85 23.72
C PRO A 148 10.30 5.70 24.95
N ASP A 149 9.43 6.68 24.79
CA ASP A 149 8.94 7.55 25.86
C ASP A 149 7.74 6.94 26.61
N GLY A 150 7.28 5.75 26.17
CA GLY A 150 6.17 5.02 26.78
C GLY A 150 4.79 5.44 26.27
N ARG A 151 4.69 6.27 25.22
CA ARG A 151 3.39 6.60 24.60
C ARG A 151 2.90 5.44 23.76
N PHE A 152 1.66 5.08 23.92
CA PHE A 152 1.07 4.01 23.09
C PHE A 152 0.97 4.46 21.62
N THR A 153 1.47 3.62 20.72
CA THR A 153 1.44 3.85 19.26
C THR A 153 0.45 2.94 18.56
N SER A 154 0.10 1.81 19.16
CA SER A 154 -0.94 0.90 18.67
C SER A 154 -1.42 0.00 19.82
N ALA A 155 -2.67 -0.40 19.76
CA ALA A 155 -3.26 -1.36 20.69
C ALA A 155 -4.40 -2.10 19.99
N ASN A 156 -4.52 -3.41 20.25
CA ASN A 156 -5.63 -4.19 19.71
C ASN A 156 -6.91 -3.99 20.54
N LYS A 157 -8.00 -4.53 20.02
CA LYS A 157 -9.30 -4.43 20.70
C LYS A 157 -9.27 -4.94 22.14
N ALA A 158 -8.64 -6.10 22.40
CA ALA A 158 -8.57 -6.68 23.73
C ALA A 158 -7.85 -5.77 24.73
N PHE A 159 -6.78 -5.07 24.32
CA PHE A 159 -6.09 -4.09 25.14
C PHE A 159 -6.98 -2.87 25.41
N ARG A 160 -7.63 -2.34 24.39
CA ARG A 160 -8.53 -1.18 24.53
C ARG A 160 -9.69 -1.47 25.45
N ASP A 161 -10.31 -2.64 25.30
CA ASP A 161 -11.41 -3.09 26.16
C ASP A 161 -10.94 -3.31 27.62
N MET A 162 -9.70 -3.75 27.83
CA MET A 162 -9.12 -3.97 29.17
C MET A 162 -8.87 -2.67 29.93
N PHE A 163 -8.48 -1.60 29.24
CA PHE A 163 -8.11 -0.31 29.84
C PHE A 163 -9.12 0.81 29.55
N ASP A 164 -10.32 0.45 29.06
CA ASP A 164 -11.43 1.38 28.75
C ASP A 164 -11.01 2.54 27.80
N LEU A 165 -10.20 2.21 26.80
CA LEU A 165 -9.70 3.16 25.80
C LEU A 165 -10.58 3.11 24.54
N ALA A 166 -11.68 3.88 24.54
CA ALA A 166 -12.70 3.79 23.48
C ALA A 166 -12.25 4.38 22.13
N THR A 167 -11.35 5.34 22.14
CA THR A 167 -10.91 6.07 20.93
C THR A 167 -9.39 6.05 20.75
N ASP A 168 -8.93 6.34 19.52
CA ASP A 168 -7.51 6.54 19.24
C ASP A 168 -6.93 7.75 20.00
N ASP A 169 -7.77 8.75 20.27
CA ASP A 169 -7.38 9.92 21.08
C ASP A 169 -7.10 9.54 22.54
N ASP A 170 -7.87 8.61 23.11
CA ASP A 170 -7.62 8.10 24.47
C ASP A 170 -6.31 7.32 24.52
N LEU A 171 -6.07 6.45 23.52
CA LEU A 171 -4.83 5.71 23.39
C LEU A 171 -3.61 6.64 23.25
N ASN A 172 -3.70 7.66 22.42
CA ASN A 172 -2.59 8.58 22.16
C ASN A 172 -2.24 9.49 23.36
N LYS A 173 -3.20 9.70 24.27
CA LYS A 173 -2.98 10.46 25.51
C LYS A 173 -2.43 9.61 26.63
N ALA A 174 -2.73 8.32 26.64
CA ALA A 174 -2.27 7.38 27.66
C ALA A 174 -0.79 7.05 27.50
N THR A 175 -0.14 6.80 28.62
CA THR A 175 1.25 6.34 28.67
C THR A 175 1.37 5.01 29.39
N PHE A 176 2.42 4.26 29.09
CA PHE A 176 2.73 3.00 29.78
C PHE A 176 2.86 3.19 31.28
N GLN A 177 3.50 4.27 31.72
CA GLN A 177 3.71 4.59 33.11
C GLN A 177 2.41 4.90 33.87
N GLU A 178 1.40 5.46 33.17
CA GLU A 178 0.08 5.73 33.79
C GLU A 178 -0.77 4.48 33.91
N LEU A 179 -0.79 3.63 32.86
CA LEU A 179 -1.63 2.44 32.85
C LEU A 179 -0.99 1.22 33.51
N MET A 180 0.35 1.17 33.56
CA MET A 180 1.15 0.03 34.01
C MET A 180 2.24 0.50 34.99
N SER A 181 1.83 1.21 36.06
CA SER A 181 2.75 1.79 37.06
C SER A 181 3.24 0.78 38.07
N ASP A 182 2.58 -0.34 38.23
CA ASP A 182 2.88 -1.31 39.27
C ASP A 182 4.25 -1.99 39.10
N PRO A 183 5.07 -2.09 40.18
CA PRO A 183 6.29 -2.86 40.13
C PRO A 183 6.02 -4.34 39.82
N PRO A 184 6.85 -5.00 38.97
CA PRO A 184 8.14 -4.54 38.42
C PRO A 184 8.07 -3.97 36.97
N LEU A 185 6.90 -3.58 36.45
CA LEU A 185 6.68 -3.24 35.04
C LEU A 185 7.55 -2.10 34.51
N PRO A 186 7.77 -0.97 35.23
CA PRO A 186 8.64 0.10 34.70
C PRO A 186 10.08 -0.37 34.48
N GLU A 187 10.58 -1.29 35.30
CA GLU A 187 11.92 -1.86 35.13
C GLU A 187 11.98 -2.81 33.92
N HIS A 188 10.94 -3.62 33.71
CA HIS A 188 10.80 -4.49 32.57
C HIS A 188 10.69 -3.73 31.25
N PHE A 189 9.98 -2.61 31.25
CA PHE A 189 9.91 -1.70 30.10
C PHE A 189 11.30 -1.16 29.72
N LYS A 190 12.09 -0.74 30.71
CA LYS A 190 13.46 -0.28 30.50
C LYS A 190 14.36 -1.38 29.94
N LYS A 191 14.26 -2.60 30.46
CA LYS A 191 14.99 -3.76 29.94
C LYS A 191 14.61 -4.06 28.48
N ALA A 192 13.34 -3.90 28.11
CA ALA A 192 12.90 -4.05 26.73
C ALA A 192 13.52 -2.98 25.81
N LEU A 193 13.65 -1.75 26.26
CA LEU A 193 14.38 -0.69 25.53
C LEU A 193 15.90 -0.97 25.42
N GLU A 194 16.46 -1.80 26.28
CA GLU A 194 17.85 -2.30 26.19
C GLU A 194 17.99 -3.50 25.25
N GLY A 195 16.91 -3.97 24.65
CA GLY A 195 16.92 -5.09 23.70
C GLY A 195 16.61 -6.46 24.33
N LYS A 196 16.14 -6.52 25.57
CA LYS A 196 15.84 -7.78 26.28
C LYS A 196 14.33 -8.01 26.34
N THR A 197 13.90 -9.21 25.97
CA THR A 197 12.51 -9.64 26.22
C THR A 197 12.39 -10.04 27.69
N THR A 198 11.32 -9.60 28.34
CA THR A 198 11.02 -9.88 29.74
C THR A 198 9.61 -10.39 29.91
N THR A 199 9.40 -11.29 30.84
CA THR A 199 8.09 -11.81 31.25
C THR A 199 7.93 -11.60 32.75
N THR A 200 6.75 -11.22 33.19
CA THR A 200 6.42 -11.07 34.58
C THR A 200 4.95 -11.42 34.84
N ASP A 201 4.69 -12.05 35.95
CA ASP A 201 3.35 -12.36 36.43
C ASP A 201 2.94 -11.31 37.46
N ILE A 202 1.73 -10.80 37.35
CA ILE A 202 1.15 -9.81 38.25
C ILE A 202 -0.21 -10.32 38.70
N ILE A 203 -0.54 -10.10 39.96
CA ILE A 203 -1.86 -10.35 40.52
C ILE A 203 -2.64 -9.03 40.41
N ALA A 204 -3.60 -8.95 39.51
CA ALA A 204 -4.48 -7.78 39.40
C ALA A 204 -5.67 -7.97 40.35
N GLU A 205 -5.88 -7.02 41.25
CA GLU A 205 -7.09 -6.93 42.04
C GLU A 205 -8.17 -6.20 41.26
N SER A 206 -9.31 -6.84 40.99
CA SER A 206 -10.46 -6.18 40.37
C SER A 206 -11.20 -5.34 41.41
N ASP A 207 -11.38 -4.05 41.14
CA ASP A 207 -12.18 -3.13 41.95
C ASP A 207 -13.62 -3.67 42.11
N GLY A 208 -13.94 -4.18 43.30
CA GLY A 208 -15.31 -4.52 43.70
C GLY A 208 -15.66 -6.01 43.84
N GLU A 209 -14.92 -6.94 43.29
CA GLU A 209 -15.06 -8.38 43.57
C GLU A 209 -13.71 -8.97 44.03
N LYS A 210 -13.71 -9.73 45.14
CA LYS A 210 -12.53 -10.45 45.67
C LYS A 210 -12.06 -11.57 44.73
N LYS A 211 -11.76 -11.28 43.48
CA LYS A 211 -11.12 -12.19 42.54
C LYS A 211 -9.80 -11.58 42.13
N SER A 212 -8.73 -12.08 42.76
CA SER A 212 -7.38 -11.89 42.17
C SER A 212 -7.31 -12.65 40.85
N GLN A 213 -6.85 -12.01 39.80
CA GLN A 213 -6.66 -12.61 38.51
C GLN A 213 -5.17 -12.58 38.17
N ASP A 214 -4.59 -13.75 37.91
CA ASP A 214 -3.20 -13.86 37.53
C ASP A 214 -3.06 -13.37 36.07
N ILE A 215 -2.16 -12.43 35.83
CA ILE A 215 -1.91 -11.80 34.53
C ILE A 215 -0.44 -11.98 34.20
N GLU A 216 -0.15 -12.61 33.07
CA GLU A 216 1.18 -12.65 32.50
C GLU A 216 1.37 -11.45 31.55
N ILE A 217 2.46 -10.71 31.73
CA ILE A 217 2.84 -9.59 30.88
C ILE A 217 4.22 -9.88 30.25
N VAL A 218 4.25 -9.86 28.93
CA VAL A 218 5.49 -9.99 28.17
C VAL A 218 5.80 -8.65 27.52
N LEU A 219 7.01 -8.15 27.72
CA LEU A 219 7.54 -6.95 27.08
C LEU A 219 8.77 -7.30 26.26
N ALA A 220 8.78 -6.88 24.99
CA ALA A 220 9.87 -7.13 24.07
C ALA A 220 10.24 -5.86 23.29
N PRO A 221 11.50 -5.75 22.80
CA PRO A 221 11.91 -4.61 21.99
C PRO A 221 11.14 -4.58 20.66
N ASN A 222 10.57 -3.44 20.31
CA ASN A 222 10.02 -3.17 18.98
C ASN A 222 11.17 -2.73 18.05
N MET A 223 11.56 -3.60 17.12
CA MET A 223 12.73 -3.41 16.28
C MET A 223 12.39 -2.97 14.86
N LEU A 224 13.12 -1.97 14.34
CA LEU A 224 13.15 -1.66 12.92
C LEU A 224 14.59 -1.83 12.41
N GLY A 225 14.87 -2.94 11.77
CA GLY A 225 16.24 -3.36 11.46
C GLY A 225 17.03 -3.61 12.74
N LYS A 226 18.11 -2.85 12.96
CA LYS A 226 18.95 -2.93 14.19
C LYS A 226 18.59 -1.85 15.23
N LYS A 227 17.60 -1.00 14.96
CA LYS A 227 17.23 0.12 15.83
C LYS A 227 15.98 -0.21 16.64
N ILE A 228 16.03 -0.05 17.95
CA ILE A 228 14.87 -0.14 18.82
C ILE A 228 14.02 1.12 18.62
N ARG A 229 12.72 0.93 18.34
CA ARG A 229 11.73 1.99 18.11
C ARG A 229 10.77 2.14 19.26
N GLY A 230 10.87 1.28 20.24
CA GLY A 230 10.00 1.23 21.42
C GLY A 230 9.86 -0.17 21.97
N VAL A 231 8.71 -0.44 22.54
CA VAL A 231 8.37 -1.73 23.18
C VAL A 231 7.09 -2.28 22.55
N VAL A 232 7.05 -3.59 22.36
CA VAL A 232 5.82 -4.35 22.11
C VAL A 232 5.49 -5.17 23.34
N GLY A 233 4.23 -5.18 23.74
CA GLY A 233 3.79 -5.93 24.91
C GLY A 233 2.54 -6.76 24.67
N SER A 234 2.41 -7.83 25.44
CA SER A 234 1.18 -8.62 25.54
C SER A 234 0.78 -8.81 27.00
N VAL A 235 -0.53 -8.77 27.23
CA VAL A 235 -1.15 -9.03 28.54
C VAL A 235 -2.09 -10.21 28.36
N ILE A 236 -1.85 -11.27 29.11
CA ILE A 236 -2.60 -12.53 29.04
C ILE A 236 -3.18 -12.81 30.43
N LYS A 237 -4.47 -13.07 30.49
CA LYS A 237 -5.12 -13.57 31.70
C LYS A 237 -4.85 -15.07 31.80
N ILE A 238 -4.30 -15.53 32.92
CA ILE A 238 -4.01 -16.93 33.18
C ILE A 238 -5.17 -17.56 33.95
#